data_35e6b9170d96495e7a6350ebb5190aa1
#
_entry.id   35e6b9170d96495e7a6350ebb5190aa1
#
_cell.length_a   1.000
_cell.length_b   1.000
_cell.length_c   1.000
_cell.angle_alpha   90.00
_cell.angle_beta   90.00
_cell.angle_gamma   90.00
#
_symmetry.space_group_name_H-M   'P 1'
#
loop_
_entity.id
_entity.type
_entity.pdbx_description
1 polymer ?
#
loop_
_entity_poly.entity_id
_entity_poly.type
_entity_poly.pdbx_seq_one_letter_code
_entity_poly.pdbx_strand_id
1 'polypeptide(L)'
;MSQREVKWQGRFVTAIKDGRWEYVERTGRVTAAVILAEYEGQVVLVEQPRVPTGRRCLELPAGLIGDLGESDDVETAARRELEEETGFRAERIELLGEFYSAPGILAESFTLVRASGLTRVGPGGGVDGEDIVTHLVPRNEIAAFVAAKRAEGVGVDAKVLLVLAASLAP
;
A
#
# COMPACT_ATOMS: atom_id res chain seq x y z
N MET A 1 15.10 -11.17 -29.27
CA MET A 1 15.19 -12.09 -28.13
C MET A 1 15.45 -11.24 -26.90
N SER A 2 14.76 -11.50 -25.79
CA SER A 2 15.03 -10.82 -24.51
C SER A 2 16.48 -11.09 -24.11
N GLN A 3 17.20 -10.03 -23.70
CA GLN A 3 18.57 -10.11 -23.16
C GLN A 3 18.53 -9.96 -21.64
N ARG A 4 17.52 -10.55 -21.02
CA ARG A 4 17.30 -10.45 -19.58
C ARG A 4 18.42 -11.13 -18.80
N GLU A 5 19.12 -10.35 -17.99
CA GLU A 5 20.20 -10.76 -17.11
C GLU A 5 19.89 -10.37 -15.68
N VAL A 6 20.03 -11.29 -14.73
CA VAL A 6 20.01 -10.98 -13.29
C VAL A 6 21.36 -10.36 -12.92
N LYS A 7 21.35 -9.10 -12.47
CA LYS A 7 22.56 -8.39 -12.03
C LYS A 7 22.81 -8.54 -10.52
N TRP A 8 21.75 -8.63 -9.75
CA TRP A 8 21.82 -8.92 -8.33
C TRP A 8 20.49 -9.51 -7.84
N GLN A 9 20.56 -10.44 -6.91
CA GLN A 9 19.39 -11.06 -6.29
C GLN A 9 19.57 -11.10 -4.78
N GLY A 10 18.61 -10.47 -4.08
CA GLY A 10 18.45 -10.53 -2.64
C GLY A 10 17.30 -11.45 -2.23
N ARG A 11 16.98 -11.42 -0.96
CA ARG A 11 15.85 -12.19 -0.42
C ARG A 11 14.51 -11.70 -0.95
N PHE A 12 14.32 -10.38 -1.11
CA PHE A 12 13.04 -9.76 -1.42
C PHE A 12 12.97 -9.16 -2.81
N VAL A 13 14.10 -8.77 -3.39
CA VAL A 13 14.17 -8.09 -4.67
C VAL A 13 15.28 -8.61 -5.54
N THR A 14 15.09 -8.49 -6.84
CA THR A 14 16.05 -8.88 -7.89
C THR A 14 16.24 -7.70 -8.83
N ALA A 15 17.51 -7.29 -9.04
CA ALA A 15 17.86 -6.27 -10.03
C ALA A 15 18.13 -6.94 -11.39
N ILE A 16 17.46 -6.43 -12.42
CA ILE A 16 17.46 -6.99 -13.78
C ILE A 16 18.02 -5.96 -14.76
N LYS A 17 18.79 -6.47 -15.73
CA LYS A 17 19.09 -5.77 -16.98
C LYS A 17 18.47 -6.51 -18.15
N ASP A 18 17.71 -5.80 -18.99
CA ASP A 18 17.15 -6.34 -20.23
C ASP A 18 17.39 -5.32 -21.37
N GLY A 19 18.36 -5.60 -22.20
CA GLY A 19 18.82 -4.66 -23.20
C GLY A 19 19.31 -3.35 -22.58
N ARG A 20 18.61 -2.24 -22.87
CA ARG A 20 18.90 -0.90 -22.30
C ARG A 20 18.16 -0.60 -20.98
N TRP A 21 17.26 -1.50 -20.54
CA TRP A 21 16.47 -1.32 -19.32
C TRP A 21 17.20 -1.91 -18.12
N GLU A 22 17.16 -1.19 -17.01
CA GLU A 22 17.58 -1.65 -15.70
C GLU A 22 16.42 -1.39 -14.74
N TYR A 23 15.95 -2.45 -14.08
CA TYR A 23 14.76 -2.38 -13.22
C TYR A 23 14.83 -3.41 -12.10
N VAL A 24 13.89 -3.30 -11.16
CA VAL A 24 13.77 -4.20 -10.01
C VAL A 24 12.43 -4.92 -10.06
N GLU A 25 12.45 -6.21 -9.71
CA GLU A 25 11.26 -7.02 -9.48
C GLU A 25 11.28 -7.66 -8.09
N ARG A 26 10.12 -8.02 -7.54
CA ARG A 26 10.06 -8.83 -6.33
C ARG A 26 10.46 -10.26 -6.61
N THR A 27 11.25 -10.83 -5.69
CA THR A 27 11.56 -12.26 -5.70
C THR A 27 10.28 -13.03 -5.33
N GLY A 28 9.91 -14.06 -6.12
CA GLY A 28 8.74 -14.91 -5.82
C GLY A 28 7.40 -14.46 -6.40
N ARG A 29 7.36 -13.40 -7.23
CA ARG A 29 6.14 -12.90 -7.87
C ARG A 29 5.04 -12.44 -6.89
N VAL A 30 5.44 -12.00 -5.71
CA VAL A 30 4.54 -11.42 -4.71
C VAL A 30 4.08 -10.05 -5.22
N THR A 31 2.79 -9.77 -5.13
CA THR A 31 2.17 -8.46 -5.42
C THR A 31 1.68 -7.80 -4.14
N ALA A 32 1.03 -6.65 -4.23
CA ALA A 32 0.49 -5.97 -3.07
C ALA A 32 -1.00 -5.64 -3.26
N ALA A 33 -1.77 -5.65 -2.18
CA ALA A 33 -3.07 -5.02 -2.09
C ALA A 33 -2.91 -3.62 -1.48
N VAL A 34 -3.50 -2.59 -2.10
CA VAL A 34 -3.56 -1.22 -1.58
C VAL A 34 -5.03 -0.88 -1.32
N ILE A 35 -5.34 -0.37 -0.15
CA ILE A 35 -6.70 -0.35 0.37
C ILE A 35 -7.21 1.09 0.49
N LEU A 36 -8.24 1.44 -0.28
CA LEU A 36 -9.06 2.62 -0.05
C LEU A 36 -10.12 2.28 0.99
N ALA A 37 -10.02 2.88 2.16
CA ALA A 37 -10.91 2.61 3.27
C ALA A 37 -11.47 3.92 3.86
N GLU A 38 -12.77 3.94 4.12
CA GLU A 38 -13.45 5.06 4.80
C GLU A 38 -14.30 4.56 5.95
N TYR A 39 -14.21 5.29 7.06
CA TYR A 39 -14.99 5.07 8.26
C TYR A 39 -15.66 6.37 8.71
N GLU A 40 -16.99 6.40 8.74
CA GLU A 40 -17.79 7.57 9.17
C GLU A 40 -17.40 8.88 8.46
N GLY A 41 -17.15 8.81 7.13
CA GLY A 41 -16.76 9.98 6.32
C GLY A 41 -15.31 10.42 6.47
N GLN A 42 -14.50 9.63 7.17
CA GLN A 42 -13.07 9.83 7.34
C GLN A 42 -12.29 8.78 6.55
N VAL A 43 -11.27 9.22 5.82
CA VAL A 43 -10.34 8.31 5.13
C VAL A 43 -9.38 7.71 6.14
N VAL A 44 -9.16 6.40 6.04
CA VAL A 44 -8.19 5.68 6.84
C VAL A 44 -6.84 5.76 6.15
N LEU A 45 -5.85 6.37 6.80
CA LEU A 45 -4.46 6.45 6.36
C LEU A 45 -3.56 5.82 7.42
N VAL A 46 -2.38 5.38 7.01
CA VAL A 46 -1.34 4.87 7.90
C VAL A 46 -0.06 5.68 7.75
N GLU A 47 0.70 5.77 8.82
CA GLU A 47 2.02 6.41 8.83
C GLU A 47 3.01 5.46 9.48
N GLN A 48 4.09 5.11 8.77
CA GLN A 48 5.07 4.14 9.22
C GLN A 48 6.50 4.51 8.78
N PRO A 49 7.54 4.04 9.48
CA PRO A 49 8.92 4.25 9.05
C PRO A 49 9.21 3.47 7.76
N ARG A 50 9.86 4.13 6.80
CA ARG A 50 10.30 3.49 5.54
C ARG A 50 11.81 3.65 5.38
N VAL A 51 12.55 2.58 5.66
CA VAL A 51 14.02 2.57 5.56
C VAL A 51 14.54 3.12 4.23
N PRO A 52 13.96 2.77 3.06
CA PRO A 52 14.45 3.28 1.78
C PRO A 52 14.37 4.80 1.63
N THR A 53 13.42 5.45 2.32
CA THR A 53 13.26 6.91 2.29
C THR A 53 13.95 7.62 3.46
N GLY A 54 14.39 6.87 4.47
CA GLY A 54 15.00 7.38 5.70
C GLY A 54 14.05 8.21 6.56
N ARG A 55 12.74 8.07 6.41
CA ARG A 55 11.72 8.83 7.13
C ARG A 55 10.43 8.05 7.31
N ARG A 56 9.54 8.56 8.14
CA ARG A 56 8.15 8.08 8.17
C ARG A 56 7.44 8.50 6.88
N CYS A 57 6.54 7.66 6.39
CA CYS A 57 5.73 7.93 5.20
C CYS A 57 4.24 7.78 5.54
N LEU A 58 3.44 8.72 5.03
CA LEU A 58 1.99 8.67 5.02
C LEU A 58 1.54 7.89 3.79
N GLU A 59 0.71 6.87 4.00
CA GLU A 59 0.35 5.88 2.99
C GLU A 59 -1.12 5.47 3.10
N LEU A 60 -1.65 4.81 2.08
CA LEU A 60 -2.84 3.98 2.22
C LEU A 60 -2.45 2.66 2.92
N PRO A 61 -3.33 2.04 3.72
CA PRO A 61 -3.11 0.70 4.22
C PRO A 61 -2.80 -0.26 3.07
N ALA A 62 -1.80 -1.12 3.24
CA ALA A 62 -1.36 -2.00 2.16
C ALA A 62 -0.52 -3.17 2.67
N GLY A 63 -0.69 -4.34 2.08
CA GLY A 63 0.13 -5.48 2.40
C GLY A 63 0.38 -6.41 1.23
N LEU A 64 1.24 -7.41 1.47
CA LEU A 64 1.66 -8.36 0.44
C LEU A 64 0.61 -9.46 0.25
N ILE A 65 0.42 -9.86 -1.01
CA ILE A 65 -0.43 -10.98 -1.40
C ILE A 65 0.47 -12.18 -1.67
N GLY A 66 0.15 -13.33 -1.06
CA GLY A 66 0.88 -14.57 -1.28
C GLY A 66 2.11 -14.77 -0.40
N ASP A 67 2.34 -13.93 0.60
CA ASP A 67 3.42 -14.09 1.57
C ASP A 67 3.14 -15.18 2.62
N LEU A 68 1.87 -15.49 2.88
CA LEU A 68 1.42 -16.57 3.79
C LEU A 68 1.09 -17.90 3.09
N GLY A 69 1.27 -17.99 1.76
CA GLY A 69 1.06 -19.21 0.99
C GLY A 69 0.10 -19.07 -0.21
N GLU A 70 -0.12 -20.18 -0.93
CA GLU A 70 -0.89 -20.21 -2.20
C GLU A 70 -2.39 -19.86 -2.05
N SER A 71 -2.95 -19.84 -0.84
CA SER A 71 -4.37 -19.55 -0.57
C SER A 71 -4.64 -18.07 -0.26
N ASP A 72 -3.61 -17.21 -0.24
CA ASP A 72 -3.73 -15.80 0.09
C ASP A 72 -4.11 -14.99 -1.16
N ASP A 73 -5.43 -14.89 -1.41
CA ASP A 73 -5.94 -14.05 -2.49
C ASP A 73 -5.98 -12.56 -2.09
N VAL A 74 -6.24 -11.70 -3.07
CA VAL A 74 -6.26 -10.24 -2.88
C VAL A 74 -7.23 -9.81 -1.79
N GLU A 75 -8.42 -10.42 -1.74
CA GLU A 75 -9.46 -10.05 -0.77
C GLU A 75 -9.06 -10.46 0.65
N THR A 76 -8.54 -11.67 0.79
CA THR A 76 -8.05 -12.21 2.07
C THR A 76 -6.89 -11.38 2.61
N ALA A 77 -5.88 -11.09 1.77
CA ALA A 77 -4.75 -10.24 2.14
C ALA A 77 -5.21 -8.83 2.53
N ALA A 78 -6.09 -8.20 1.74
CA ALA A 78 -6.60 -6.86 2.05
C ALA A 78 -7.36 -6.80 3.38
N ARG A 79 -8.17 -7.81 3.71
CA ARG A 79 -8.88 -7.88 4.99
C ARG A 79 -7.93 -8.01 6.17
N ARG A 80 -6.95 -8.90 6.05
CA ARG A 80 -5.93 -9.14 7.07
C ARG A 80 -5.14 -7.86 7.35
N GLU A 81 -4.55 -7.28 6.31
CA GLU A 81 -3.71 -6.08 6.43
C GLU A 81 -4.48 -4.87 6.98
N LEU A 82 -5.73 -4.67 6.52
CA LEU A 82 -6.57 -3.60 7.07
C LEU A 82 -6.79 -3.76 8.58
N GLU A 83 -7.04 -4.99 9.04
CA GLU A 83 -7.25 -5.27 10.45
C GLU A 83 -5.95 -5.11 11.26
N GLU A 84 -4.84 -5.64 10.78
CA GLU A 84 -3.53 -5.61 11.44
C GLU A 84 -2.98 -4.18 11.54
N GLU A 85 -2.98 -3.44 10.43
CA GLU A 85 -2.44 -2.08 10.39
C GLU A 85 -3.34 -1.05 11.08
N THR A 86 -4.67 -1.17 10.92
CA THR A 86 -5.60 -0.09 11.28
C THR A 86 -6.60 -0.43 12.38
N GLY A 87 -6.76 -1.71 12.69
CA GLY A 87 -7.78 -2.19 13.63
C GLY A 87 -9.21 -2.15 13.08
N PHE A 88 -9.38 -1.99 11.76
CA PHE A 88 -10.69 -2.03 11.11
C PHE A 88 -10.89 -3.32 10.33
N ARG A 89 -12.10 -3.90 10.50
CA ARG A 89 -12.59 -5.02 9.69
C ARG A 89 -13.60 -4.51 8.67
N ALA A 90 -13.43 -4.91 7.41
CA ALA A 90 -14.36 -4.57 6.33
C ALA A 90 -15.42 -5.65 6.14
N GLU A 91 -16.67 -5.25 5.93
CA GLU A 91 -17.73 -6.15 5.50
C GLU A 91 -17.54 -6.58 4.04
N ARG A 92 -17.14 -5.64 3.17
CA ARG A 92 -16.97 -5.88 1.74
C ARG A 92 -15.64 -5.31 1.22
N ILE A 93 -15.00 -6.09 0.34
CA ILE A 93 -13.85 -5.69 -0.47
C ILE A 93 -14.28 -5.69 -1.93
N GLU A 94 -14.00 -4.62 -2.65
CA GLU A 94 -14.23 -4.45 -4.08
C GLU A 94 -12.90 -4.23 -4.79
N LEU A 95 -12.58 -5.05 -5.79
CA LEU A 95 -11.38 -4.90 -6.60
C LEU A 95 -11.57 -3.79 -7.62
N LEU A 96 -10.71 -2.77 -7.59
CA LEU A 96 -10.75 -1.62 -8.52
C LEU A 96 -9.80 -1.79 -9.70
N GLY A 97 -8.89 -2.76 -9.65
CA GLY A 97 -7.99 -3.10 -10.74
C GLY A 97 -6.52 -3.08 -10.36
N GLU A 98 -5.68 -3.41 -11.35
CA GLU A 98 -4.23 -3.45 -11.24
C GLU A 98 -3.60 -2.12 -11.65
N PHE A 99 -2.59 -1.67 -10.89
CA PHE A 99 -1.87 -0.42 -11.11
C PHE A 99 -0.37 -0.62 -10.88
N TYR A 100 0.43 0.31 -11.39
CA TYR A 100 1.89 0.33 -11.25
C TYR A 100 2.34 1.60 -10.54
N SER A 101 3.22 1.48 -9.54
CA SER A 101 3.75 2.63 -8.80
C SER A 101 4.81 3.40 -9.60
N ALA A 102 5.73 2.68 -10.25
CA ALA A 102 6.86 3.27 -10.97
C ALA A 102 7.28 2.37 -12.16
N PRO A 103 6.45 2.27 -13.23
CA PRO A 103 6.62 1.27 -14.30
C PRO A 103 7.91 1.43 -15.12
N GLY A 104 8.64 2.53 -14.95
CA GLY A 104 9.95 2.74 -15.58
C GLY A 104 11.13 2.11 -14.85
N ILE A 105 10.94 1.67 -13.57
CA ILE A 105 12.01 1.14 -12.74
C ILE A 105 11.59 -0.08 -11.90
N LEU A 106 10.29 -0.25 -11.65
CA LEU A 106 9.75 -1.38 -10.91
C LEU A 106 8.83 -2.21 -11.81
N ALA A 107 9.02 -3.53 -11.82
CA ALA A 107 8.10 -4.45 -12.46
C ALA A 107 6.94 -4.87 -11.52
N GLU A 108 6.88 -4.29 -10.32
CA GLU A 108 5.85 -4.57 -9.33
C GLU A 108 4.56 -3.81 -9.66
N SER A 109 3.46 -4.55 -9.69
CA SER A 109 2.10 -4.00 -9.69
C SER A 109 1.48 -4.12 -8.30
N PHE A 110 0.39 -3.41 -8.09
CA PHE A 110 -0.48 -3.59 -6.93
C PHE A 110 -1.94 -3.64 -7.37
N THR A 111 -2.76 -4.36 -6.63
CA THR A 111 -4.21 -4.32 -6.81
C THR A 111 -4.78 -3.27 -5.87
N LEU A 112 -5.47 -2.28 -6.44
CA LEU A 112 -6.23 -1.31 -5.66
C LEU A 112 -7.57 -1.93 -5.29
N VAL A 113 -7.93 -1.86 -4.02
CA VAL A 113 -9.22 -2.35 -3.52
C VAL A 113 -9.93 -1.25 -2.73
N ARG A 114 -11.26 -1.31 -2.70
CA ARG A 114 -12.09 -0.51 -1.81
C ARG A 114 -12.64 -1.37 -0.69
N ALA A 115 -12.41 -0.95 0.55
CA ALA A 115 -12.99 -1.56 1.74
C ALA A 115 -14.18 -0.73 2.22
N SER A 116 -15.32 -1.38 2.47
CA SER A 116 -16.56 -0.75 2.94
C SER A 116 -17.22 -1.55 4.04
N GLY A 117 -18.15 -0.89 4.79
CA GLY A 117 -18.79 -1.50 5.96
C GLY A 117 -17.78 -1.72 7.09
N LEU A 118 -16.94 -0.70 7.37
CA LEU A 118 -15.89 -0.83 8.37
C LEU A 118 -16.46 -0.89 9.79
N THR A 119 -15.89 -1.76 10.59
CA THR A 119 -16.13 -1.87 12.04
C THR A 119 -14.78 -1.89 12.75
N ARG A 120 -14.62 -1.08 13.79
CA ARG A 120 -13.41 -1.11 14.60
C ARG A 120 -13.40 -2.34 15.49
N VAL A 121 -12.37 -3.19 15.36
CA VAL A 121 -12.24 -4.46 16.09
C VAL A 121 -10.97 -4.54 16.93
N GLY A 122 -10.04 -3.60 16.75
CA GLY A 122 -8.77 -3.59 17.47
C GLY A 122 -8.08 -2.22 17.46
N PRO A 123 -6.90 -2.13 18.07
CA PRO A 123 -6.11 -0.90 18.09
C PRO A 123 -5.44 -0.59 16.74
N GLY A 124 -5.16 -1.61 15.91
CA GLY A 124 -4.23 -1.50 14.78
C GLY A 124 -2.79 -1.34 15.25
N GLY A 125 -1.94 -0.83 14.37
CA GLY A 125 -0.54 -0.54 14.71
C GLY A 125 0.44 -1.52 14.08
N GLY A 126 -0.05 -2.50 13.31
CA GLY A 126 0.74 -3.57 12.68
C GLY A 126 1.03 -4.74 13.61
N VAL A 127 1.84 -5.66 13.14
CA VAL A 127 2.27 -6.88 13.82
C VAL A 127 3.80 -6.93 13.95
N ASP A 128 4.31 -7.80 14.81
CA ASP A 128 5.75 -8.13 14.92
C ASP A 128 6.72 -6.93 15.07
N GLY A 129 6.28 -5.87 15.77
CA GLY A 129 7.13 -4.70 16.04
C GLY A 129 7.10 -3.64 14.93
N GLU A 130 6.14 -3.71 14.03
CA GLU A 130 5.83 -2.61 13.13
C GLU A 130 5.39 -1.37 13.94
N ASP A 131 5.85 -0.20 13.52
CA ASP A 131 5.52 1.09 14.15
C ASP A 131 4.56 1.85 13.23
N ILE A 132 3.30 1.39 13.18
CA ILE A 132 2.26 1.96 12.33
C ILE A 132 1.32 2.83 13.15
N VAL A 133 1.09 4.06 12.69
CA VAL A 133 0.13 4.99 13.27
C VAL A 133 -1.05 5.13 12.30
N THR A 134 -2.25 4.81 12.77
CA THR A 134 -3.49 4.98 11.99
C THR A 134 -4.02 6.40 12.16
N HIS A 135 -4.35 7.05 11.04
CA HIS A 135 -4.99 8.35 10.98
C HIS A 135 -6.40 8.23 10.37
N LEU A 136 -7.38 8.84 11.04
CA LEU A 136 -8.73 9.04 10.50
C LEU A 136 -8.86 10.50 10.11
N VAL A 137 -8.94 10.77 8.82
CA VAL A 137 -8.90 12.13 8.29
C VAL A 137 -10.19 12.44 7.53
N PRO A 138 -10.97 13.45 7.93
CA PRO A 138 -12.15 13.86 7.17
C PRO A 138 -11.80 14.07 5.69
N ARG A 139 -12.62 13.53 4.79
CA ARG A 139 -12.33 13.55 3.33
C ARG A 139 -12.03 14.96 2.82
N ASN A 140 -12.77 15.97 3.29
CA ASN A 140 -12.57 17.36 2.91
C ASN A 140 -11.31 18.01 3.51
N GLU A 141 -10.63 17.37 4.45
CA GLU A 141 -9.42 17.87 5.11
C GLU A 141 -8.14 17.16 4.63
N ILE A 142 -8.24 16.15 3.77
CA ILE A 142 -7.10 15.35 3.30
C ILE A 142 -5.98 16.23 2.73
N ALA A 143 -6.31 17.22 1.90
CA ALA A 143 -5.31 18.07 1.28
C ALA A 143 -4.53 18.89 2.34
N ALA A 144 -5.24 19.43 3.33
CA ALA A 144 -4.63 20.19 4.43
C ALA A 144 -3.79 19.28 5.34
N PHE A 145 -4.29 18.08 5.66
CA PHE A 145 -3.59 17.08 6.44
C PHE A 145 -2.28 16.64 5.76
N VAL A 146 -2.32 16.32 4.46
CA VAL A 146 -1.14 15.96 3.67
C VAL A 146 -0.13 17.12 3.66
N ALA A 147 -0.59 18.37 3.51
CA ALA A 147 0.30 19.53 3.55
C ALA A 147 0.99 19.68 4.91
N ALA A 148 0.26 19.49 6.01
CA ALA A 148 0.80 19.55 7.37
C ALA A 148 1.85 18.44 7.59
N LYS A 149 1.55 17.20 7.21
CA LYS A 149 2.49 16.07 7.33
C LYS A 149 3.77 16.30 6.53
N ARG A 150 3.68 16.87 5.34
CA ARG A 150 4.87 17.25 4.55
C ARG A 150 5.70 18.33 5.25
N ALA A 151 5.07 19.31 5.89
CA ALA A 151 5.76 20.33 6.65
C ALA A 151 6.49 19.77 7.89
N GLU A 152 5.98 18.68 8.48
CA GLU A 152 6.63 17.92 9.55
C GLU A 152 7.80 17.03 9.04
N GLY A 153 8.04 16.98 7.72
CA GLY A 153 9.10 16.16 7.12
C GLY A 153 8.67 14.71 6.82
N VAL A 154 7.40 14.37 7.00
CA VAL A 154 6.85 13.06 6.63
C VAL A 154 6.82 12.93 5.11
N GLY A 155 7.29 11.80 4.59
CA GLY A 155 7.13 11.43 3.18
C GLY A 155 5.65 11.14 2.89
N VAL A 156 5.22 11.39 1.66
CA VAL A 156 3.86 11.05 1.24
C VAL A 156 3.94 10.14 0.03
N ASP A 157 3.38 8.94 0.18
CA ASP A 157 3.25 8.01 -0.94
C ASP A 157 2.26 8.58 -1.97
N ALA A 158 2.63 8.52 -3.25
CA ALA A 158 1.79 9.05 -4.33
C ALA A 158 0.39 8.41 -4.37
N LYS A 159 0.24 7.18 -3.88
CA LYS A 159 -1.05 6.48 -3.81
C LYS A 159 -2.06 7.19 -2.89
N VAL A 160 -1.61 7.98 -1.90
CA VAL A 160 -2.50 8.82 -1.08
C VAL A 160 -3.31 9.81 -1.94
N LEU A 161 -2.77 10.25 -3.08
CA LEU A 161 -3.48 11.14 -4.00
C LEU A 161 -4.69 10.48 -4.67
N LEU A 162 -4.77 9.15 -4.68
CA LEU A 162 -5.91 8.40 -5.22
C LEU A 162 -7.21 8.70 -4.45
N VAL A 163 -7.13 9.01 -3.16
CA VAL A 163 -8.32 9.38 -2.37
C VAL A 163 -8.95 10.70 -2.81
N LEU A 164 -8.20 11.53 -3.53
CA LEU A 164 -8.68 12.80 -4.08
C LEU A 164 -9.32 12.64 -5.47
N ALA A 165 -9.15 11.47 -6.11
CA ALA A 165 -9.69 11.23 -7.44
C ALA A 165 -11.21 10.97 -7.37
N ALA A 166 -12.02 11.81 -8.01
CA ALA A 166 -13.47 11.72 -7.97
C ALA A 166 -14.02 10.37 -8.48
N SER A 167 -13.34 9.75 -9.47
CA SER A 167 -13.70 8.45 -10.02
C SER A 167 -13.47 7.27 -9.07
N LEU A 168 -12.68 7.49 -8.02
CA LEU A 168 -12.39 6.51 -6.99
C LEU A 168 -13.10 6.84 -5.66
N ALA A 169 -13.82 7.95 -5.63
CA ALA A 169 -14.67 8.30 -4.51
C ALA A 169 -15.85 7.30 -4.41
N PRO A 170 -16.26 6.89 -3.22
CA PRO A 170 -17.44 6.06 -3.01
C PRO A 170 -18.73 6.79 -3.42
#